data_f079ed372f49b5bb9c1ab6f80b8de2b7
#
_entry.id   f079ed372f49b5bb9c1ab6f80b8de2b7
#
_cell.length_a   1.000
_cell.length_b   1.000
_cell.length_c   1.000
_cell.angle_alpha   90.00
_cell.angle_beta   90.00
_cell.angle_gamma   90.00
#
_symmetry.space_group_name_H-M   'P 1'
#
loop_
_entity.id
_entity.type
_entity.pdbx_description
1 polymer ?
#
loop_
_entity_poly.entity_id
_entity_poly.type
_entity_poly.pdbx_seq_one_letter_code
_entity_poly.pdbx_strand_id
1 'polypeptide(L)'
;MAGRAACAWGEQKMNVVAVRGKRRMRQFVRVPAWIHGKNPCFVPPIWLDENGAYTGKTNPILKNSDYELFLALDDAGKPVGRTIAYIDHTFNKFYNAKIGFFGGFESIDDSEAAGLLVQAAEQWLRERGMDAIRGPIHPVAENWGFVFEGYNTPPIYMSPWNPEYYHAFFTGAGYEKVKDLLVYEADIGGGYELPE
;
A
#
# COMPACT_ATOMS: atom_id res chain seq x y z
N MET A 1 -24.34 -22.17 -39.05
CA MET A 1 -22.98 -22.18 -38.51
C MET A 1 -22.57 -20.73 -38.24
N ALA A 2 -22.69 -20.30 -36.99
CA ALA A 2 -22.30 -18.94 -36.59
C ALA A 2 -20.94 -19.02 -35.92
N GLY A 3 -19.92 -18.50 -36.61
CA GLY A 3 -18.55 -18.39 -36.09
C GLY A 3 -18.51 -17.40 -34.91
N ARG A 4 -18.13 -17.87 -33.73
CA ARG A 4 -17.76 -17.03 -32.63
C ARG A 4 -16.43 -16.34 -32.97
N ALA A 5 -16.47 -15.01 -33.16
CA ALA A 5 -15.28 -14.20 -33.19
C ALA A 5 -14.65 -14.27 -31.80
N ALA A 6 -13.48 -14.90 -31.71
CA ALA A 6 -12.62 -14.80 -30.54
C ALA A 6 -12.07 -13.35 -30.51
N CYS A 7 -12.54 -12.55 -29.56
CA CYS A 7 -11.83 -11.31 -29.19
C CYS A 7 -10.44 -11.71 -28.69
N ALA A 8 -9.43 -11.43 -29.49
CA ALA A 8 -8.05 -11.47 -29.07
C ALA A 8 -7.85 -10.31 -28.06
N TRP A 9 -7.95 -10.61 -26.79
CA TRP A 9 -7.41 -9.75 -25.74
C TRP A 9 -5.89 -9.83 -25.88
N GLY A 10 -5.28 -8.79 -26.44
CA GLY A 10 -3.83 -8.66 -26.41
C GLY A 10 -3.39 -8.71 -24.94
N GLU A 11 -2.37 -9.51 -24.66
CA GLU A 11 -1.73 -9.53 -23.32
C GLU A 11 -1.33 -8.10 -22.97
N GLN A 12 -2.02 -7.50 -22.00
CA GLN A 12 -1.67 -6.19 -21.48
C GLN A 12 -0.34 -6.36 -20.75
N LYS A 13 0.72 -5.83 -21.31
CA LYS A 13 2.07 -5.95 -20.75
C LYS A 13 2.28 -4.88 -19.69
N MET A 14 1.86 -5.18 -18.46
CA MET A 14 2.14 -4.30 -17.32
C MET A 14 3.63 -4.29 -16.98
N ASN A 15 4.12 -3.19 -16.45
CA ASN A 15 5.48 -3.08 -15.95
C ASN A 15 5.56 -2.26 -14.67
N VAL A 16 6.59 -2.52 -13.85
CA VAL A 16 6.87 -1.74 -12.64
C VAL A 16 8.12 -0.89 -12.86
N VAL A 17 8.01 0.37 -12.47
CA VAL A 17 9.10 1.33 -12.57
C VAL A 17 9.37 1.98 -11.22
N ALA A 18 10.65 2.23 -10.93
CA ALA A 18 11.03 3.06 -9.80
C ALA A 18 10.64 4.53 -10.05
N VAL A 19 10.16 5.19 -9.00
CA VAL A 19 9.72 6.59 -9.06
C VAL A 19 10.92 7.52 -9.12
N ARG A 20 11.09 8.20 -10.25
CA ARG A 20 12.16 9.18 -10.45
C ARG A 20 11.58 10.51 -10.95
N GLY A 21 12.02 11.58 -10.34
CA GLY A 21 11.66 12.93 -10.73
C GLY A 21 10.23 13.37 -10.36
N LYS A 22 9.96 14.65 -10.53
CA LYS A 22 8.71 15.29 -10.07
C LYS A 22 7.45 14.74 -10.74
N ARG A 23 7.53 14.33 -12.02
CA ARG A 23 6.38 13.82 -12.76
C ARG A 23 5.90 12.48 -12.16
N ARG A 24 6.83 11.53 -11.99
CA ARG A 24 6.51 10.20 -11.43
C ARG A 24 6.07 10.30 -9.97
N MET A 25 6.66 11.20 -9.19
CA MET A 25 6.25 11.45 -7.81
C MET A 25 4.80 11.96 -7.73
N ARG A 26 4.40 12.89 -8.61
CA ARG A 26 3.00 13.33 -8.68
C ARG A 26 2.04 12.19 -9.05
N GLN A 27 2.47 11.32 -9.98
CA GLN A 27 1.69 10.14 -10.34
C GLN A 27 1.54 9.21 -9.13
N PHE A 28 2.64 8.89 -8.46
CA PHE A 28 2.66 8.03 -7.27
C PHE A 28 1.68 8.51 -6.19
N VAL A 29 1.77 9.78 -5.82
CA VAL A 29 0.89 10.38 -4.80
C VAL A 29 -0.59 10.33 -5.20
N ARG A 30 -0.92 10.44 -6.49
CA ARG A 30 -2.30 10.54 -6.98
C ARG A 30 -2.95 9.19 -7.31
N VAL A 31 -2.21 8.10 -7.32
CA VAL A 31 -2.74 6.75 -7.61
C VAL A 31 -3.99 6.40 -6.80
N PRO A 32 -4.05 6.62 -5.46
CA PRO A 32 -5.25 6.26 -4.69
C PRO A 32 -6.50 6.97 -5.19
N ALA A 33 -6.41 8.27 -5.49
CA ALA A 33 -7.55 9.02 -6.00
C ALA A 33 -8.01 8.56 -7.39
N TRP A 34 -7.09 8.09 -8.24
CA TRP A 34 -7.44 7.59 -9.56
C TRP A 34 -8.10 6.22 -9.52
N ILE A 35 -7.67 5.36 -8.59
CA ILE A 35 -8.23 4.01 -8.44
C ILE A 35 -9.55 4.09 -7.64
N HIS A 36 -9.53 4.77 -6.50
CA HIS A 36 -10.60 4.68 -5.49
C HIS A 36 -11.52 5.90 -5.43
N GLY A 37 -11.25 6.96 -6.17
CA GLY A 37 -11.97 8.24 -6.05
C GLY A 37 -13.49 8.19 -6.34
N LYS A 38 -14.00 7.09 -6.88
CA LYS A 38 -15.44 6.85 -7.07
C LYS A 38 -16.07 6.05 -5.92
N ASN A 39 -15.27 5.49 -5.03
CA ASN A 39 -15.77 4.73 -3.89
C ASN A 39 -16.22 5.70 -2.79
N PRO A 40 -17.47 5.60 -2.28
CA PRO A 40 -17.99 6.52 -1.27
C PRO A 40 -17.25 6.44 0.07
N CYS A 41 -16.56 5.32 0.34
CA CYS A 41 -15.77 5.14 1.57
C CYS A 41 -14.33 5.64 1.44
N PHE A 42 -13.88 5.99 0.23
CA PHE A 42 -12.55 6.54 0.03
C PHE A 42 -12.44 7.97 0.54
N VAL A 43 -11.62 8.19 1.56
CA VAL A 43 -11.29 9.52 2.08
C VAL A 43 -9.93 9.94 1.51
N PRO A 44 -9.88 10.97 0.65
CA PRO A 44 -8.61 11.41 0.09
C PRO A 44 -7.69 12.00 1.16
N PRO A 45 -6.39 11.70 1.11
CA PRO A 45 -5.44 12.31 2.04
C PRO A 45 -5.27 13.82 1.77
N ILE A 46 -4.69 14.53 2.74
CA ILE A 46 -4.25 15.90 2.52
C ILE A 46 -3.05 15.87 1.59
N TRP A 47 -3.25 16.24 0.33
CA TRP A 47 -2.25 16.07 -0.74
C TRP A 47 -0.92 16.80 -0.52
N LEU A 48 -0.92 17.86 0.29
CA LEU A 48 0.30 18.55 0.65
C LEU A 48 1.19 17.68 1.55
N ASP A 49 0.58 17.03 2.52
CA ASP A 49 1.26 16.17 3.49
C ASP A 49 1.68 14.84 2.85
N GLU A 50 0.84 14.31 1.97
CA GLU A 50 1.10 13.05 1.26
C GLU A 50 2.41 13.09 0.45
N ASN A 51 2.75 14.21 -0.18
CA ASN A 51 4.05 14.36 -0.83
C ASN A 51 5.22 14.27 0.15
N GLY A 52 5.05 14.82 1.35
CA GLY A 52 6.05 14.80 2.41
C GLY A 52 6.23 13.41 3.02
N ALA A 53 5.18 12.62 3.08
CA ALA A 53 5.17 11.28 3.66
C ALA A 53 6.14 10.31 2.95
N TYR A 54 6.38 10.49 1.66
CA TYR A 54 7.21 9.60 0.83
C TYR A 54 8.60 10.14 0.51
N THR A 55 9.14 11.05 1.32
CA THR A 55 10.51 11.54 1.15
C THR A 55 11.24 11.68 2.48
N GLY A 56 12.48 11.18 2.54
CA GLY A 56 13.36 11.35 3.70
C GLY A 56 13.74 12.79 4.03
N LYS A 57 13.34 13.77 3.21
CA LYS A 57 13.53 15.20 3.53
C LYS A 57 12.59 15.69 4.64
N THR A 58 11.39 15.16 4.68
CA THR A 58 10.31 15.58 5.59
C THR A 58 9.84 14.44 6.49
N ASN A 59 9.94 13.19 6.04
CA ASN A 59 9.54 12.03 6.81
C ASN A 59 10.70 11.54 7.70
N PRO A 60 10.55 11.56 9.05
CA PRO A 60 11.62 11.17 9.98
C PRO A 60 11.97 9.69 9.91
N ILE A 61 11.03 8.80 9.59
CA ILE A 61 11.27 7.36 9.42
C ILE A 61 12.14 7.15 8.17
N LEU A 62 11.74 7.72 7.05
CA LEU A 62 12.46 7.58 5.78
C LEU A 62 13.82 8.29 5.76
N LYS A 63 14.03 9.27 6.64
CA LYS A 63 15.34 9.95 6.78
C LYS A 63 16.45 8.97 7.20
N ASN A 64 16.10 7.96 8.00
CA ASN A 64 17.02 6.95 8.53
C ASN A 64 16.78 5.56 7.92
N SER A 65 16.14 5.50 6.78
CA SER A 65 15.80 4.27 6.07
C SER A 65 16.34 4.29 4.64
N ASP A 66 16.73 3.14 4.14
CA ASP A 66 16.79 2.94 2.69
C ASP A 66 15.38 2.71 2.20
N TYR A 67 15.00 3.31 1.09
CA TYR A 67 13.66 3.13 0.53
C TYR A 67 13.61 3.30 -0.99
N GLU A 68 12.61 2.69 -1.60
CA GLU A 68 12.30 2.83 -3.01
C GLU A 68 10.79 2.88 -3.22
N LEU A 69 10.37 3.74 -4.14
CA LEU A 69 8.98 3.91 -4.53
C LEU A 69 8.75 3.26 -5.89
N PHE A 70 7.68 2.48 -6.01
CA PHE A 70 7.33 1.74 -7.21
C PHE A 70 5.96 2.15 -7.74
N LEU A 71 5.86 2.24 -9.08
CA LEU A 71 4.61 2.41 -9.82
C LEU A 71 4.43 1.24 -10.77
N ALA A 72 3.27 0.59 -10.73
CA ALA A 72 2.81 -0.27 -11.80
C ALA A 72 2.15 0.57 -12.89
N LEU A 73 2.51 0.32 -14.13
CA LEU A 73 2.01 1.02 -15.32
C LEU A 73 1.39 0.02 -16.27
N ASP A 74 0.26 0.40 -16.89
CA ASP A 74 -0.31 -0.30 -18.03
C ASP A 74 0.48 -0.01 -19.34
N ASP A 75 0.08 -0.64 -20.42
CA ASP A 75 0.69 -0.49 -21.75
C ASP A 75 0.70 0.96 -22.27
N ALA A 76 -0.27 1.75 -21.86
CA ALA A 76 -0.36 3.17 -22.20
C ALA A 76 0.52 4.05 -21.28
N GLY A 77 1.21 3.43 -20.30
CA GLY A 77 2.03 4.13 -19.32
C GLY A 77 1.23 4.85 -18.24
N LYS A 78 -0.04 4.48 -18.07
CA LYS A 78 -0.90 5.02 -17.01
C LYS A 78 -0.65 4.24 -15.72
N PRO A 79 -0.51 4.91 -14.57
CA PRO A 79 -0.38 4.24 -13.29
C PRO A 79 -1.65 3.44 -12.91
N VAL A 80 -1.45 2.18 -12.57
CA VAL A 80 -2.48 1.23 -12.14
C VAL A 80 -2.25 0.70 -10.73
N GLY A 81 -1.11 1.05 -10.12
CA GLY A 81 -0.81 0.72 -8.74
C GLY A 81 0.48 1.38 -8.26
N ARG A 82 0.70 1.33 -6.94
CA ARG A 82 1.90 1.86 -6.26
C ARG A 82 2.25 1.06 -5.02
N THR A 83 3.50 1.13 -4.61
CA THR A 83 3.95 0.71 -3.28
C THR A 83 5.28 1.37 -2.93
N ILE A 84 5.61 1.44 -1.66
CA ILE A 84 6.95 1.75 -1.16
C ILE A 84 7.54 0.50 -0.52
N ALA A 85 8.82 0.22 -0.77
CA ALA A 85 9.61 -0.70 0.03
C ALA A 85 10.65 0.10 0.82
N TYR A 86 10.89 -0.27 2.09
CA TYR A 86 11.88 0.42 2.91
C TYR A 86 12.48 -0.48 3.98
N ILE A 87 13.67 -0.11 4.45
CA ILE A 87 14.40 -0.77 5.51
C ILE A 87 14.58 0.24 6.64
N ASP A 88 13.86 0.04 7.74
CA ASP A 88 14.06 0.83 8.95
C ASP A 88 15.27 0.29 9.73
N HIS A 89 16.39 0.97 9.61
CA HIS A 89 17.63 0.59 10.27
C HIS A 89 17.53 0.67 11.78
N THR A 90 16.71 1.58 12.31
CA THR A 90 16.48 1.72 13.76
C THR A 90 15.72 0.51 14.30
N PHE A 91 14.66 0.11 13.61
CA PHE A 91 13.89 -1.08 13.93
C PHE A 91 14.78 -2.34 13.89
N ASN A 92 15.48 -2.55 12.79
CA ASN A 92 16.31 -3.73 12.61
C ASN A 92 17.45 -3.82 13.63
N LYS A 93 18.05 -2.69 14.00
CA LYS A 93 19.05 -2.63 15.05
C LYS A 93 18.47 -2.97 16.43
N PHE A 94 17.29 -2.42 16.74
CA PHE A 94 16.64 -2.63 18.04
C PHE A 94 16.20 -4.08 18.24
N TYR A 95 15.62 -4.70 17.21
CA TYR A 95 15.14 -6.08 17.28
C TYR A 95 16.16 -7.13 16.84
N ASN A 96 17.37 -6.73 16.48
CA ASN A 96 18.40 -7.60 15.89
C ASN A 96 17.83 -8.44 14.73
N ALA A 97 17.13 -7.79 13.82
CA ALA A 97 16.37 -8.41 12.72
C ALA A 97 16.86 -7.93 11.35
N LYS A 98 16.47 -8.63 10.31
CA LYS A 98 16.67 -8.27 8.90
C LYS A 98 15.31 -8.24 8.19
N ILE A 99 14.46 -7.34 8.62
CA ILE A 99 13.10 -7.19 8.11
C ILE A 99 13.04 -5.95 7.23
N GLY A 100 12.54 -6.13 6.01
CA GLY A 100 12.11 -5.05 5.15
C GLY A 100 10.62 -4.80 5.31
N PHE A 101 10.19 -3.60 4.95
CA PHE A 101 8.79 -3.19 5.05
C PHE A 101 8.26 -2.77 3.68
N PHE A 102 6.97 -2.99 3.47
CA PHE A 102 6.23 -2.34 2.39
C PHE A 102 5.05 -1.56 2.95
N GLY A 103 4.62 -0.53 2.23
CA GLY A 103 3.50 0.31 2.62
C GLY A 103 2.96 1.14 1.47
N GLY A 104 1.93 1.95 1.74
CA GLY A 104 1.30 2.79 0.72
C GLY A 104 0.86 2.01 -0.51
N PHE A 105 0.54 0.72 -0.34
CA PHE A 105 0.14 -0.17 -1.42
C PHE A 105 -1.23 0.22 -1.95
N GLU A 106 -1.30 0.39 -3.26
CA GLU A 106 -2.53 0.64 -3.99
C GLU A 106 -2.49 -0.11 -5.31
N SER A 107 -3.58 -0.77 -5.68
CA SER A 107 -3.71 -1.46 -6.96
C SER A 107 -5.15 -1.42 -7.46
N ILE A 108 -5.33 -1.38 -8.77
CA ILE A 108 -6.59 -1.78 -9.38
C ILE A 108 -6.90 -3.23 -9.02
N ASP A 109 -8.15 -3.66 -9.22
CA ASP A 109 -8.56 -5.07 -9.03
C ASP A 109 -7.99 -5.96 -10.14
N ASP A 110 -6.67 -6.16 -10.05
CA ASP A 110 -5.88 -6.95 -11.00
C ASP A 110 -4.71 -7.59 -10.27
N SER A 111 -4.70 -8.93 -10.25
CA SER A 111 -3.69 -9.72 -9.54
C SER A 111 -2.31 -9.64 -10.19
N GLU A 112 -2.21 -9.38 -11.50
CA GLU A 112 -0.93 -9.20 -12.18
C GLU A 112 -0.29 -7.87 -11.74
N ALA A 113 -1.05 -6.76 -11.77
CA ALA A 113 -0.56 -5.46 -11.31
C ALA A 113 -0.09 -5.50 -9.84
N ALA A 114 -0.88 -6.13 -8.98
CA ALA A 114 -0.54 -6.32 -7.57
C ALA A 114 0.68 -7.20 -7.39
N GLY A 115 0.74 -8.34 -8.07
CA GLY A 115 1.87 -9.29 -8.03
C GLY A 115 3.18 -8.67 -8.47
N LEU A 116 3.19 -7.88 -9.54
CA LEU A 116 4.38 -7.17 -10.01
C LEU A 116 4.90 -6.15 -8.99
N LEU A 117 4.00 -5.42 -8.30
CA LEU A 117 4.40 -4.47 -7.24
C LEU A 117 5.00 -5.20 -6.04
N VAL A 118 4.39 -6.31 -5.61
CA VAL A 118 4.89 -7.13 -4.50
C VAL A 118 6.26 -7.70 -4.85
N GLN A 119 6.42 -8.30 -6.03
CA GLN A 119 7.69 -8.86 -6.50
C GLN A 119 8.80 -7.79 -6.58
N ALA A 120 8.47 -6.57 -7.06
CA ALA A 120 9.45 -5.49 -7.12
C ALA A 120 9.92 -5.07 -5.71
N ALA A 121 9.00 -4.98 -4.74
CA ALA A 121 9.33 -4.67 -3.36
C ALA A 121 10.18 -5.79 -2.72
N GLU A 122 9.80 -7.05 -2.89
CA GLU A 122 10.54 -8.20 -2.39
C GLU A 122 11.94 -8.30 -2.97
N GLN A 123 12.06 -8.14 -4.29
CA GLN A 123 13.36 -8.19 -4.96
C GLN A 123 14.28 -7.08 -4.44
N TRP A 124 13.78 -5.84 -4.35
CA TRP A 124 14.54 -4.71 -3.86
C TRP A 124 15.05 -4.92 -2.43
N LEU A 125 14.23 -5.52 -1.55
CA LEU A 125 14.58 -5.86 -0.17
C LEU A 125 15.56 -7.03 -0.09
N ARG A 126 15.36 -8.07 -0.89
CA ARG A 126 16.25 -9.24 -0.95
C ARG A 126 17.64 -8.87 -1.41
N GLU A 127 17.77 -8.00 -2.41
CA GLU A 127 19.06 -7.47 -2.91
C GLU A 127 19.83 -6.68 -1.83
N ARG A 128 19.11 -6.23 -0.78
CA ARG A 128 19.69 -5.51 0.38
C ARG A 128 19.84 -6.36 1.63
N GLY A 129 19.71 -7.69 1.46
CA GLY A 129 19.98 -8.67 2.52
C GLY A 129 18.88 -8.78 3.57
N MET A 130 17.64 -8.41 3.24
CA MET A 130 16.51 -8.66 4.12
C MET A 130 16.03 -10.10 3.97
N ASP A 131 15.76 -10.74 5.11
CA ASP A 131 15.33 -12.14 5.18
C ASP A 131 13.81 -12.28 5.17
N ALA A 132 13.09 -11.20 5.52
CA ALA A 132 11.64 -11.16 5.57
C ALA A 132 11.11 -9.79 5.11
N ILE A 133 9.87 -9.79 4.65
CA ILE A 133 9.09 -8.58 4.34
C ILE A 133 7.84 -8.53 5.22
N ARG A 134 7.51 -7.36 5.74
CA ARG A 134 6.33 -7.11 6.56
C ARG A 134 5.57 -5.90 6.07
N GLY A 135 4.24 -5.96 6.12
CA GLY A 135 3.38 -4.84 5.75
C GLY A 135 1.89 -5.23 5.64
N PRO A 136 1.06 -4.30 5.17
CA PRO A 136 1.45 -2.94 4.85
C PRO A 136 1.72 -2.11 6.10
N ILE A 137 2.83 -1.41 6.12
CA ILE A 137 3.14 -0.43 7.15
C ILE A 137 3.51 0.86 6.42
N HIS A 138 2.63 1.84 6.48
CA HIS A 138 2.93 3.14 5.91
C HIS A 138 4.06 3.79 6.73
N PRO A 139 5.04 4.45 6.10
CA PRO A 139 6.12 5.10 6.83
C PRO A 139 5.67 6.39 7.59
N VAL A 140 4.42 6.44 8.00
CA VAL A 140 3.86 7.32 9.01
C VAL A 140 3.26 6.46 10.10
N ALA A 141 3.40 6.88 11.36
CA ALA A 141 3.28 6.00 12.53
C ALA A 141 1.92 5.31 12.73
N GLU A 142 0.86 5.79 12.08
CA GLU A 142 -0.51 5.42 12.46
C GLU A 142 -1.26 4.57 11.42
N ASN A 143 -0.73 4.43 10.20
CA ASN A 143 -1.44 3.74 9.12
C ASN A 143 -0.82 2.36 8.84
N TRP A 144 -1.24 1.36 9.62
CA TRP A 144 -0.74 0.00 9.54
C TRP A 144 -1.85 -1.00 9.24
N GLY A 145 -1.50 -2.02 8.47
CA GLY A 145 -2.37 -3.14 8.17
C GLY A 145 -3.34 -2.87 7.03
N PHE A 146 -4.01 -3.94 6.64
CA PHE A 146 -5.20 -3.89 5.78
C PHE A 146 -6.45 -4.00 6.63
N VAL A 147 -7.50 -3.27 6.24
CA VAL A 147 -8.85 -3.47 6.79
C VAL A 147 -9.29 -4.87 6.42
N PHE A 148 -9.76 -5.64 7.40
CA PHE A 148 -10.27 -6.99 7.24
C PHE A 148 -11.80 -7.06 7.36
N GLU A 149 -12.40 -6.11 8.08
CA GLU A 149 -13.83 -5.95 8.26
C GLU A 149 -14.19 -4.46 8.17
N GLY A 150 -15.39 -4.13 7.73
CA GLY A 150 -15.86 -2.74 7.66
C GLY A 150 -15.53 -2.00 6.36
N TYR A 151 -15.34 -2.69 5.24
CA TYR A 151 -15.01 -2.09 3.93
C TYR A 151 -16.02 -1.04 3.43
N ASN A 152 -17.26 -1.12 3.90
CA ASN A 152 -18.37 -0.25 3.52
C ASN A 152 -18.53 0.99 4.43
N THR A 153 -17.58 1.20 5.33
CA THR A 153 -17.58 2.34 6.25
C THR A 153 -16.37 3.21 5.96
N PRO A 154 -16.52 4.54 5.82
CA PRO A 154 -15.38 5.43 5.72
C PRO A 154 -14.45 5.27 6.93
N PRO A 155 -13.13 5.32 6.73
CA PRO A 155 -12.19 5.16 7.82
C PRO A 155 -12.29 6.33 8.80
N ILE A 156 -12.07 6.05 10.09
CA ILE A 156 -11.83 7.11 11.06
C ILE A 156 -10.46 7.76 10.78
N TYR A 157 -10.24 8.94 11.35
CA TYR A 157 -8.98 9.66 11.18
C TYR A 157 -7.76 8.78 11.51
N MET A 158 -6.77 8.78 10.63
CA MET A 158 -5.51 8.00 10.73
C MET A 158 -5.68 6.48 10.69
N SER A 159 -6.83 5.97 10.27
CA SER A 159 -7.03 4.55 10.05
C SER A 159 -6.85 4.18 8.57
N PRO A 160 -6.36 2.96 8.28
CA PRO A 160 -6.29 2.48 6.91
C PRO A 160 -7.68 2.26 6.32
N TRP A 161 -7.77 2.39 5.01
CA TRP A 161 -8.88 1.88 4.22
C TRP A 161 -8.34 1.22 2.96
N ASN A 162 -8.93 0.11 2.57
CA ASN A 162 -8.61 -0.61 1.34
C ASN A 162 -9.81 -1.39 0.84
N PRO A 163 -9.87 -1.72 -0.45
CA PRO A 163 -10.85 -2.67 -0.96
C PRO A 163 -10.60 -4.10 -0.45
N GLU A 164 -11.66 -4.89 -0.39
CA GLU A 164 -11.63 -6.28 0.07
C GLU A 164 -10.67 -7.17 -0.75
N TYR A 165 -10.58 -6.93 -2.06
CA TYR A 165 -9.77 -7.75 -2.95
C TYR A 165 -8.25 -7.72 -2.67
N TYR A 166 -7.74 -6.75 -1.87
CA TYR A 166 -6.32 -6.73 -1.49
C TYR A 166 -5.91 -7.98 -0.71
N HIS A 167 -6.77 -8.52 0.14
CA HIS A 167 -6.46 -9.74 0.90
C HIS A 167 -6.17 -10.92 -0.02
N ALA A 168 -6.96 -11.09 -1.08
CA ALA A 168 -6.76 -12.17 -2.04
C ALA A 168 -5.39 -12.06 -2.74
N PHE A 169 -4.93 -10.86 -3.05
CA PHE A 169 -3.62 -10.65 -3.66
C PHE A 169 -2.48 -11.10 -2.77
N PHE A 170 -2.50 -10.71 -1.49
CA PHE A 170 -1.42 -11.06 -0.56
C PHE A 170 -1.47 -12.52 -0.13
N THR A 171 -2.66 -13.06 0.13
CA THR A 171 -2.83 -14.50 0.42
C THR A 171 -2.36 -15.34 -0.77
N GLY A 172 -2.75 -14.96 -2.00
CA GLY A 172 -2.30 -15.62 -3.23
C GLY A 172 -0.79 -15.52 -3.47
N ALA A 173 -0.14 -14.47 -2.99
CA ALA A 173 1.30 -14.30 -3.04
C ALA A 173 2.06 -15.01 -1.88
N GLY A 174 1.35 -15.75 -1.02
CA GLY A 174 1.94 -16.51 0.09
C GLY A 174 2.21 -15.70 1.36
N TYR A 175 1.59 -14.53 1.50
CA TYR A 175 1.68 -13.76 2.75
C TYR A 175 0.76 -14.34 3.82
N GLU A 176 1.25 -14.35 5.05
CA GLU A 176 0.52 -14.79 6.23
C GLU A 176 0.21 -13.63 7.16
N LYS A 177 -0.96 -13.67 7.78
CA LYS A 177 -1.37 -12.69 8.77
C LYS A 177 -0.56 -12.87 10.06
N VAL A 178 0.08 -11.81 10.53
CA VAL A 178 0.93 -11.83 11.73
C VAL A 178 0.29 -11.16 12.95
N LYS A 179 -0.69 -10.27 12.75
CA LYS A 179 -1.32 -9.54 13.84
C LYS A 179 -2.66 -8.95 13.42
N ASP A 180 -3.62 -8.90 14.36
CA ASP A 180 -4.83 -8.10 14.27
C ASP A 180 -4.69 -6.82 15.08
N LEU A 181 -5.19 -5.71 14.52
CA LEU A 181 -5.39 -4.45 15.21
C LEU A 181 -6.89 -4.24 15.33
N LEU A 182 -7.40 -4.28 16.55
CA LEU A 182 -8.83 -4.11 16.81
C LEU A 182 -9.16 -2.64 16.98
N VAL A 183 -10.23 -2.19 16.34
CA VAL A 183 -10.79 -0.86 16.50
C VAL A 183 -12.08 -1.00 17.31
N TYR A 184 -12.19 -0.21 18.38
CA TYR A 184 -13.35 -0.19 19.26
C TYR A 184 -14.12 1.09 19.04
N GLU A 185 -15.44 0.97 18.98
CA GLU A 185 -16.38 2.10 18.97
C GLU A 185 -17.16 2.10 20.30
N ALA A 186 -17.29 3.26 20.93
CA ALA A 186 -18.06 3.44 22.13
C ALA A 186 -19.05 4.59 21.97
N ASP A 187 -20.31 4.37 22.32
CA ASP A 187 -21.30 5.45 22.42
C ASP A 187 -21.05 6.27 23.69
N ILE A 188 -20.68 7.52 23.51
CA ILE A 188 -20.46 8.48 24.62
C ILE A 188 -21.69 9.32 24.93
N GLY A 189 -22.82 9.17 24.20
CA GLY A 189 -24.07 9.93 24.39
C GLY A 189 -24.79 9.62 25.70
N GLY A 190 -24.56 8.43 26.26
CA GLY A 190 -25.16 7.96 27.52
C GLY A 190 -24.37 8.31 28.79
N GLY A 191 -23.26 9.01 28.69
CA GLY A 191 -22.29 9.18 29.78
C GLY A 191 -21.37 7.96 29.94
N TYR A 192 -20.12 8.21 30.31
CA TYR A 192 -19.12 7.18 30.58
C TYR A 192 -18.75 7.20 32.06
N GLU A 193 -19.03 6.09 32.75
CA GLU A 193 -18.52 5.88 34.11
C GLU A 193 -17.14 5.20 33.99
N LEU A 194 -16.11 5.86 34.53
CA LEU A 194 -14.78 5.25 34.59
C LEU A 194 -14.84 4.01 35.49
N PRO A 195 -14.35 2.86 35.11
CA PRO A 195 -14.18 1.74 36.01
C PRO A 195 -13.23 2.13 37.13
N GLU A 196 -13.59 1.75 38.38
CA GLU A 196 -12.77 1.97 39.59
C GLU A 196 -11.42 1.25 39.51
#